data_18991e3852bbbfa9f545b03d2adbd485
#
_entry.id   18991e3852bbbfa9f545b03d2adbd485
#
_cell.length_a   1.000
_cell.length_b   1.000
_cell.length_c   1.000
_cell.angle_alpha   90.00
_cell.angle_beta   90.00
_cell.angle_gamma   90.00
#
_symmetry.space_group_name_H-M   'P 1'
#
loop_
_entity.id
_entity.type
_entity.pdbx_description
1 polymer ?
#
loop_
_entity_poly.entity_id
_entity_poly.type
_entity_poly.pdbx_seq_one_letter_code
_entity_poly.pdbx_strand_id
1 'polypeptide(L)'
;MENIEINKKIGELVAKMAKEPNNIEYYHELSELYLEQGNYEKVMSVLKSLLDIAPEDVRALVGMGTLWFYERDFRKSLEYYNKALTINPKNFLIYYNIGNVYAEWKNFSKALFYYNRAIDLNSANSEIYNAIALLYQDNEDYVEAKAYYEKALSINPENVNSLIDLGNVCFKLYEYETALKLFKKVFVLAPDNDMVAVCIANALTVMKDRAQAFAYFEKALTLKGDLYRVYICYAISATEFKDYKLARALYEKAIEINPKKADAYMLLANLLAGTDNIKESIDMYKQALRVEPNNSQTYALLGSAHYLDNDIEQAVAAYRAAISISPDNDEYRLIYSHVMEDYVNSVRGQND
;
A
#
# COMPACT_ATOMS: atom_id res chain seq x y z
N MET A 1 27.72 16.06 -5.64
CA MET A 1 28.23 16.79 -6.85
C MET A 1 27.07 17.31 -7.71
N GLU A 2 26.03 16.53 -7.92
CA GLU A 2 24.84 16.86 -8.72
C GLU A 2 24.13 18.17 -8.31
N ASN A 3 23.87 18.36 -7.01
CA ASN A 3 23.22 19.58 -6.49
C ASN A 3 24.04 20.88 -6.71
N ILE A 4 25.37 20.80 -6.77
CA ILE A 4 26.22 21.99 -7.03
C ILE A 4 26.10 22.41 -8.50
N GLU A 5 26.05 21.44 -9.41
CA GLU A 5 25.89 21.70 -10.83
C GLU A 5 24.51 22.27 -11.16
N ILE A 6 23.46 21.72 -10.55
CA ILE A 6 22.08 22.25 -10.70
C ILE A 6 21.99 23.69 -10.18
N ASN A 7 22.56 24.00 -9.02
CA ASN A 7 22.59 25.36 -8.48
C ASN A 7 23.34 26.36 -9.42
N LYS A 8 24.41 25.92 -10.08
CA LYS A 8 25.11 26.72 -11.04
C LYS A 8 24.23 27.03 -12.26
N LYS A 9 23.55 26.01 -12.81
CA LYS A 9 22.61 26.17 -13.93
C LYS A 9 21.47 27.13 -13.58
N ILE A 10 20.91 27.00 -12.35
CA ILE A 10 19.88 27.93 -11.85
C ILE A 10 20.41 29.37 -11.84
N GLY A 11 21.63 29.62 -11.33
CA GLY A 11 22.23 30.95 -11.30
C GLY A 11 22.42 31.55 -12.69
N GLU A 12 22.91 30.75 -13.63
CA GLU A 12 23.08 31.17 -15.04
C GLU A 12 21.72 31.48 -15.69
N LEU A 13 20.69 30.66 -15.41
CA LEU A 13 19.37 30.86 -15.99
C LEU A 13 18.68 32.11 -15.42
N VAL A 14 18.76 32.33 -14.09
CA VAL A 14 18.27 33.57 -13.47
C VAL A 14 18.93 34.81 -14.04
N ALA A 15 20.23 34.76 -14.34
CA ALA A 15 20.93 35.87 -15.00
C ALA A 15 20.46 36.10 -16.45
N LYS A 16 20.07 35.08 -17.19
CA LYS A 16 19.42 35.21 -18.52
C LYS A 16 18.03 35.80 -18.40
N MET A 17 17.21 35.31 -17.45
CA MET A 17 15.86 35.84 -17.19
C MET A 17 15.89 37.35 -16.85
N ALA A 18 16.90 37.82 -16.14
CA ALA A 18 17.06 39.26 -15.86
C ALA A 18 17.26 40.11 -17.12
N LYS A 19 17.78 39.51 -18.19
CA LYS A 19 17.97 40.18 -19.49
C LYS A 19 16.74 40.05 -20.39
N GLU A 20 16.09 38.93 -20.33
CA GLU A 20 14.93 38.56 -21.16
C GLU A 20 13.76 38.05 -20.26
N PRO A 21 13.11 38.96 -19.48
CA PRO A 21 12.14 38.57 -18.46
C PRO A 21 10.86 37.95 -19.01
N ASN A 22 10.58 38.12 -20.30
CA ASN A 22 9.39 37.56 -20.96
C ASN A 22 9.67 36.25 -21.72
N ASN A 23 10.87 35.68 -21.61
CA ASN A 23 11.19 34.42 -22.27
C ASN A 23 10.62 33.24 -21.52
N ILE A 24 9.50 32.70 -22.00
CA ILE A 24 8.70 31.61 -21.39
C ILE A 24 9.56 30.38 -21.14
N GLU A 25 10.46 30.00 -22.07
CA GLU A 25 11.28 28.78 -21.92
C GLU A 25 12.21 28.84 -20.71
N TYR A 26 12.71 30.03 -20.33
CA TYR A 26 13.55 30.14 -19.13
C TYR A 26 12.77 29.80 -17.84
N TYR A 27 11.46 30.12 -17.78
CA TYR A 27 10.61 29.72 -16.63
C TYR A 27 10.36 28.21 -16.61
N HIS A 28 10.16 27.60 -17.78
CA HIS A 28 10.02 26.15 -17.86
C HIS A 28 11.30 25.43 -17.42
N GLU A 29 12.48 25.85 -18.00
CA GLU A 29 13.76 25.27 -17.58
C GLU A 29 14.02 25.45 -16.07
N LEU A 30 13.69 26.63 -15.52
CA LEU A 30 13.88 26.92 -14.10
C LEU A 30 12.96 26.05 -13.22
N SER A 31 11.72 25.84 -13.66
CA SER A 31 10.78 24.99 -12.95
C SER A 31 11.24 23.52 -12.95
N GLU A 32 11.79 23.02 -14.05
CA GLU A 32 12.35 21.67 -14.16
C GLU A 32 13.57 21.50 -13.23
N LEU A 33 14.49 22.45 -13.19
CA LEU A 33 15.65 22.41 -12.28
C LEU A 33 15.23 22.40 -10.80
N TYR A 34 14.17 23.15 -10.44
CA TYR A 34 13.64 23.10 -9.08
C TYR A 34 12.89 21.81 -8.79
N LEU A 35 12.25 21.17 -9.79
CA LEU A 35 11.67 19.83 -9.66
C LEU A 35 12.74 18.77 -9.39
N GLU A 36 13.86 18.83 -10.13
CA GLU A 36 15.02 17.95 -9.90
C GLU A 36 15.59 18.08 -8.46
N GLN A 37 15.49 19.28 -7.88
CA GLN A 37 15.86 19.53 -6.48
C GLN A 37 14.78 19.11 -5.45
N GLY A 38 13.59 18.73 -5.91
CA GLY A 38 12.44 18.48 -5.03
C GLY A 38 11.89 19.74 -4.36
N ASN A 39 12.19 20.92 -4.87
CA ASN A 39 11.77 22.20 -4.29
C ASN A 39 10.44 22.70 -4.88
N TYR A 40 9.37 22.06 -4.47
CA TYR A 40 8.01 22.32 -5.00
C TYR A 40 7.51 23.75 -4.73
N GLU A 41 7.93 24.41 -3.63
CA GLU A 41 7.55 25.79 -3.35
C GLU A 41 8.13 26.75 -4.42
N LYS A 42 9.40 26.56 -4.80
CA LYS A 42 10.02 27.35 -5.85
C LYS A 42 9.43 27.06 -7.23
N VAL A 43 9.10 25.78 -7.52
CA VAL A 43 8.38 25.41 -8.75
C VAL A 43 7.08 26.19 -8.83
N MET A 44 6.27 26.18 -7.76
CA MET A 44 4.99 26.92 -7.72
C MET A 44 5.18 28.42 -7.93
N SER A 45 6.21 29.01 -7.32
CA SER A 45 6.51 30.43 -7.48
C SER A 45 6.88 30.79 -8.93
N VAL A 46 7.73 29.97 -9.56
CA VAL A 46 8.15 30.15 -10.96
C VAL A 46 6.97 30.02 -11.92
N LEU A 47 6.14 28.98 -11.74
CA LEU A 47 4.97 28.78 -12.60
C LEU A 47 3.92 29.87 -12.42
N LYS A 48 3.74 30.43 -11.20
CA LYS A 48 2.90 31.62 -10.99
C LYS A 48 3.41 32.80 -11.78
N SER A 49 4.71 33.12 -11.66
CA SER A 49 5.31 34.21 -12.41
C SER A 49 5.21 34.02 -13.92
N LEU A 50 5.30 32.78 -14.40
CA LEU A 50 5.08 32.47 -15.82
C LEU A 50 3.61 32.72 -16.20
N LEU A 51 2.64 32.34 -15.41
CA LEU A 51 1.23 32.59 -15.71
C LEU A 51 0.83 34.07 -15.61
N ASP A 52 1.58 34.89 -14.89
CA ASP A 52 1.41 36.34 -14.90
C ASP A 52 1.81 36.94 -16.25
N ILE A 53 2.81 36.35 -16.94
CA ILE A 53 3.33 36.77 -18.26
C ILE A 53 2.53 36.10 -19.37
N ALA A 54 2.24 34.81 -19.25
CA ALA A 54 1.56 33.98 -20.23
C ALA A 54 0.41 33.18 -19.55
N PRO A 55 -0.77 33.82 -19.36
CA PRO A 55 -1.88 33.21 -18.65
C PRO A 55 -2.47 31.93 -19.29
N GLU A 56 -2.20 31.76 -20.59
CA GLU A 56 -2.68 30.64 -21.40
C GLU A 56 -1.59 29.57 -21.65
N ASP A 57 -0.45 29.63 -20.93
CA ASP A 57 0.56 28.59 -21.04
C ASP A 57 0.08 27.25 -20.46
N VAL A 58 -0.20 26.31 -21.35
CA VAL A 58 -0.77 25.00 -20.99
C VAL A 58 0.17 24.17 -20.10
N ARG A 59 1.51 24.25 -20.33
CA ARG A 59 2.49 23.52 -19.50
C ARG A 59 2.48 24.04 -18.07
N ALA A 60 2.47 25.35 -17.90
CA ALA A 60 2.40 25.99 -16.58
C ALA A 60 1.09 25.68 -15.86
N LEU A 61 -0.06 25.73 -16.56
CA LEU A 61 -1.35 25.39 -16.00
C LEU A 61 -1.41 23.92 -15.57
N VAL A 62 -0.91 22.99 -16.39
CA VAL A 62 -0.83 21.57 -16.03
C VAL A 62 0.12 21.37 -14.84
N GLY A 63 1.29 22.02 -14.84
CA GLY A 63 2.23 21.97 -13.72
C GLY A 63 1.62 22.45 -12.41
N MET A 64 0.90 23.58 -12.43
CA MET A 64 0.16 24.08 -11.26
C MET A 64 -0.93 23.10 -10.80
N GLY A 65 -1.68 22.52 -11.75
CA GLY A 65 -2.67 21.47 -11.43
C GLY A 65 -2.04 20.27 -10.74
N THR A 66 -0.88 19.83 -11.21
CA THR A 66 -0.13 18.71 -10.63
C THR A 66 0.40 19.04 -9.23
N LEU A 67 0.95 20.24 -9.00
CA LEU A 67 1.40 20.64 -7.67
C LEU A 67 0.24 20.66 -6.66
N TRP A 68 -0.91 21.23 -7.02
CA TRP A 68 -2.09 21.21 -6.15
C TRP A 68 -2.66 19.81 -5.93
N PHE A 69 -2.49 18.88 -6.88
CA PHE A 69 -2.81 17.47 -6.70
C PHE A 69 -1.96 16.83 -5.59
N TYR A 70 -0.65 17.05 -5.60
CA TYR A 70 0.25 16.53 -4.55
C TYR A 70 0.00 17.18 -3.18
N GLU A 71 -0.39 18.47 -3.15
CA GLU A 71 -0.85 19.17 -1.94
C GLU A 71 -2.25 18.71 -1.47
N ARG A 72 -2.89 17.77 -2.21
CA ARG A 72 -4.23 17.25 -1.97
C ARG A 72 -5.35 18.31 -2.02
N ASP A 73 -5.09 19.51 -2.57
CA ASP A 73 -6.12 20.49 -2.90
C ASP A 73 -6.71 20.17 -4.29
N PHE A 74 -7.56 19.14 -4.31
CA PHE A 74 -8.18 18.64 -5.55
C PHE A 74 -9.04 19.68 -6.26
N ARG A 75 -9.61 20.64 -5.53
CA ARG A 75 -10.41 21.71 -6.14
C ARG A 75 -9.54 22.65 -6.96
N LYS A 76 -8.43 23.13 -6.40
CA LYS A 76 -7.49 23.97 -7.13
C LYS A 76 -6.81 23.19 -8.27
N SER A 77 -6.47 21.93 -8.05
CA SER A 77 -5.93 21.07 -9.10
C SER A 77 -6.86 21.04 -10.32
N LEU A 78 -8.15 20.77 -10.11
CA LEU A 78 -9.16 20.75 -11.18
C LEU A 78 -9.38 22.13 -11.82
N GLU A 79 -9.28 23.22 -11.06
CA GLU A 79 -9.38 24.58 -11.63
C GLU A 79 -8.29 24.81 -12.67
N TYR A 80 -7.03 24.50 -12.36
CA TYR A 80 -5.92 24.66 -13.29
C TYR A 80 -6.00 23.71 -14.48
N TYR A 81 -6.33 22.43 -14.26
CA TYR A 81 -6.51 21.48 -15.37
C TYR A 81 -7.66 21.87 -16.28
N ASN A 82 -8.79 22.37 -15.76
CA ASN A 82 -9.90 22.83 -16.59
C ASN A 82 -9.54 24.08 -17.41
N LYS A 83 -8.74 25.02 -16.85
CA LYS A 83 -8.17 26.14 -17.64
C LYS A 83 -7.31 25.62 -18.79
N ALA A 84 -6.40 24.67 -18.49
CA ALA A 84 -5.57 24.03 -19.52
C ALA A 84 -6.42 23.31 -20.59
N LEU A 85 -7.51 22.65 -20.19
CA LEU A 85 -8.41 21.92 -21.07
C LEU A 85 -9.20 22.85 -22.02
N THR A 86 -9.59 24.03 -21.55
CA THR A 86 -10.25 25.04 -22.41
C THR A 86 -9.36 25.51 -23.53
N ILE A 87 -8.04 25.60 -23.29
CA ILE A 87 -7.05 26.06 -24.27
C ILE A 87 -6.66 24.90 -25.20
N ASN A 88 -6.43 23.70 -24.65
CA ASN A 88 -6.05 22.53 -25.44
C ASN A 88 -6.96 21.32 -25.16
N PRO A 89 -8.16 21.28 -25.77
CA PRO A 89 -9.17 20.22 -25.50
C PRO A 89 -8.81 18.85 -26.11
N LYS A 90 -7.72 18.74 -26.90
CA LYS A 90 -7.26 17.48 -27.49
C LYS A 90 -6.04 16.88 -26.80
N ASN A 91 -5.62 17.46 -25.68
CA ASN A 91 -4.49 16.92 -24.92
C ASN A 91 -4.97 15.81 -23.98
N PHE A 92 -4.67 14.57 -24.32
CA PHE A 92 -5.07 13.39 -23.51
C PHE A 92 -4.50 13.40 -22.09
N LEU A 93 -3.29 13.99 -21.87
CA LEU A 93 -2.67 14.07 -20.56
C LEU A 93 -3.48 14.90 -19.57
N ILE A 94 -4.17 15.95 -20.04
CA ILE A 94 -5.02 16.75 -19.16
C ILE A 94 -6.21 15.91 -18.66
N TYR A 95 -6.86 15.16 -19.56
CA TYR A 95 -7.93 14.24 -19.16
C TYR A 95 -7.43 13.15 -18.21
N TYR A 96 -6.28 12.58 -18.50
CA TYR A 96 -5.65 11.58 -17.64
C TYR A 96 -5.40 12.14 -16.22
N ASN A 97 -4.82 13.35 -16.12
CA ASN A 97 -4.56 13.99 -14.85
C ASN A 97 -5.84 14.35 -14.08
N ILE A 98 -6.89 14.83 -14.77
CA ILE A 98 -8.22 15.03 -14.16
C ILE A 98 -8.78 13.70 -13.66
N GLY A 99 -8.62 12.62 -14.42
CA GLY A 99 -8.97 11.26 -14.01
C GLY A 99 -8.28 10.86 -12.70
N ASN A 100 -6.96 11.10 -12.59
CA ASN A 100 -6.18 10.83 -11.38
C ASN A 100 -6.71 11.63 -10.17
N VAL A 101 -7.07 12.91 -10.37
CA VAL A 101 -7.66 13.72 -9.29
C VAL A 101 -8.96 13.10 -8.78
N TYR A 102 -9.84 12.67 -9.68
CA TYR A 102 -11.11 12.05 -9.27
C TYR A 102 -10.91 10.65 -8.66
N ALA A 103 -9.91 9.89 -9.10
CA ALA A 103 -9.54 8.61 -8.51
C ALA A 103 -9.10 8.78 -7.05
N GLU A 104 -8.17 9.71 -6.78
CA GLU A 104 -7.75 10.05 -5.41
C GLU A 104 -8.90 10.62 -4.56
N TRP A 105 -9.81 11.36 -5.18
CA TRP A 105 -11.00 11.87 -4.52
C TRP A 105 -12.11 10.82 -4.34
N LYS A 106 -11.77 9.55 -4.66
CA LYS A 106 -12.67 8.39 -4.56
C LYS A 106 -13.99 8.55 -5.35
N ASN A 107 -13.93 9.27 -6.44
CA ASN A 107 -15.06 9.42 -7.38
C ASN A 107 -14.86 8.54 -8.61
N PHE A 108 -15.15 7.25 -8.44
CA PHE A 108 -14.99 6.23 -9.46
C PHE A 108 -15.57 6.61 -10.84
N SER A 109 -16.85 7.03 -10.87
CA SER A 109 -17.55 7.31 -12.13
C SER A 109 -16.90 8.44 -12.91
N LYS A 110 -16.47 9.52 -12.22
CA LYS A 110 -15.81 10.64 -12.88
C LYS A 110 -14.38 10.27 -13.31
N ALA A 111 -13.64 9.55 -12.49
CA ALA A 111 -12.31 9.07 -12.86
C ALA A 111 -12.37 8.24 -14.15
N LEU A 112 -13.26 7.26 -14.20
CA LEU A 112 -13.46 6.40 -15.37
C LEU A 112 -13.88 7.21 -16.61
N PHE A 113 -14.78 8.20 -16.45
CA PHE A 113 -15.19 9.07 -17.54
C PHE A 113 -13.98 9.82 -18.16
N TYR A 114 -13.14 10.43 -17.31
CA TYR A 114 -12.00 11.21 -17.80
C TYR A 114 -10.90 10.32 -18.38
N TYR A 115 -10.64 9.14 -17.80
CA TYR A 115 -9.71 8.17 -18.38
C TYR A 115 -10.18 7.67 -19.76
N ASN A 116 -11.49 7.40 -19.94
CA ASN A 116 -12.02 7.02 -21.26
C ASN A 116 -11.85 8.15 -22.28
N ARG A 117 -12.03 9.41 -21.87
CA ARG A 117 -11.73 10.56 -22.74
C ARG A 117 -10.24 10.63 -23.14
N ALA A 118 -9.36 10.29 -22.23
CA ALA A 118 -7.93 10.19 -22.54
C ALA A 118 -7.65 9.05 -23.54
N ILE A 119 -8.31 7.89 -23.42
CA ILE A 119 -8.20 6.77 -24.37
C ILE A 119 -8.72 7.16 -25.76
N ASP A 120 -9.86 7.89 -25.85
CA ASP A 120 -10.41 8.36 -27.12
C ASP A 120 -9.40 9.21 -27.92
N LEU A 121 -8.51 9.91 -27.20
CA LEU A 121 -7.48 10.77 -27.80
C LEU A 121 -6.15 10.04 -28.01
N ASN A 122 -5.80 9.08 -27.16
CA ASN A 122 -4.58 8.27 -27.27
C ASN A 122 -4.78 6.86 -26.71
N SER A 123 -5.24 5.98 -27.57
CA SER A 123 -5.47 4.56 -27.21
C SER A 123 -4.18 3.73 -27.11
N ALA A 124 -3.02 4.28 -27.49
CA ALA A 124 -1.73 3.58 -27.44
C ALA A 124 -0.92 3.89 -26.16
N ASN A 125 -1.51 4.57 -25.17
CA ASN A 125 -0.84 4.86 -23.91
C ASN A 125 -1.21 3.81 -22.85
N SER A 126 -0.23 2.98 -22.47
CA SER A 126 -0.41 1.91 -21.47
C SER A 126 -0.74 2.44 -20.07
N GLU A 127 -0.30 3.65 -19.71
CA GLU A 127 -0.50 4.22 -18.38
C GLU A 127 -1.97 4.52 -18.08
N ILE A 128 -2.74 4.91 -19.12
CA ILE A 128 -4.19 5.16 -18.95
C ILE A 128 -4.91 3.85 -18.61
N TYR A 129 -4.56 2.76 -19.28
CA TYR A 129 -5.14 1.45 -19.00
C TYR A 129 -4.74 0.93 -17.61
N ASN A 130 -3.50 1.17 -17.19
CA ASN A 130 -3.05 0.87 -15.82
C ASN A 130 -3.82 1.67 -14.77
N ALA A 131 -4.06 2.96 -15.01
CA ALA A 131 -4.84 3.79 -14.08
C ALA A 131 -6.30 3.31 -13.96
N ILE A 132 -6.91 2.89 -15.07
CA ILE A 132 -8.26 2.28 -15.03
C ILE A 132 -8.24 0.95 -14.30
N ALA A 133 -7.22 0.12 -14.56
CA ALA A 133 -7.06 -1.16 -13.88
C ALA A 133 -6.93 -0.98 -12.36
N LEU A 134 -6.10 -0.03 -11.92
CA LEU A 134 -5.93 0.32 -10.51
C LEU A 134 -7.25 0.85 -9.90
N LEU A 135 -7.99 1.67 -10.66
CA LEU A 135 -9.29 2.18 -10.23
C LEU A 135 -10.30 1.04 -9.96
N TYR A 136 -10.36 0.03 -10.85
CA TYR A 136 -11.19 -1.16 -10.64
C TYR A 136 -10.66 -2.03 -9.49
N GLN A 137 -9.35 -2.18 -9.36
CA GLN A 137 -8.73 -2.92 -8.25
C GLN A 137 -9.05 -2.28 -6.89
N ASP A 138 -9.02 -0.95 -6.78
CA ASP A 138 -9.39 -0.21 -5.57
C ASP A 138 -10.86 -0.38 -5.21
N ASN A 139 -11.71 -0.66 -6.22
CA ASN A 139 -13.14 -0.97 -6.05
C ASN A 139 -13.40 -2.47 -5.86
N GLU A 140 -12.34 -3.30 -5.77
CA GLU A 140 -12.39 -4.76 -5.67
C GLU A 140 -13.00 -5.49 -6.87
N ASP A 141 -13.17 -4.80 -8.00
CA ASP A 141 -13.63 -5.34 -9.29
C ASP A 141 -12.45 -5.99 -10.03
N TYR A 142 -11.93 -7.10 -9.49
CA TYR A 142 -10.69 -7.74 -9.94
C TYR A 142 -10.76 -8.29 -11.37
N VAL A 143 -11.93 -8.66 -11.87
CA VAL A 143 -12.11 -9.18 -13.25
C VAL A 143 -11.87 -8.07 -14.27
N GLU A 144 -12.47 -6.90 -14.04
CA GLU A 144 -12.29 -5.72 -14.87
C GLU A 144 -10.85 -5.19 -14.76
N ALA A 145 -10.30 -5.14 -13.54
CA ALA A 145 -8.91 -4.75 -13.29
C ALA A 145 -7.95 -5.61 -14.13
N LYS A 146 -8.11 -6.94 -14.11
CA LYS A 146 -7.32 -7.88 -14.92
C LYS A 146 -7.38 -7.54 -16.40
N ALA A 147 -8.58 -7.33 -16.95
CA ALA A 147 -8.76 -7.04 -18.37
C ALA A 147 -8.04 -5.75 -18.79
N TYR A 148 -8.05 -4.72 -17.94
CA TYR A 148 -7.35 -3.47 -18.21
C TYR A 148 -5.84 -3.56 -18.04
N TYR A 149 -5.31 -4.31 -17.05
CA TYR A 149 -3.88 -4.59 -16.97
C TYR A 149 -3.37 -5.39 -18.18
N GLU A 150 -4.14 -6.37 -18.67
CA GLU A 150 -3.81 -7.12 -19.89
C GLU A 150 -3.74 -6.20 -21.12
N LYS A 151 -4.66 -5.22 -21.23
CA LYS A 151 -4.58 -4.19 -22.28
C LYS A 151 -3.33 -3.32 -22.14
N ALA A 152 -3.00 -2.87 -20.94
CA ALA A 152 -1.79 -2.09 -20.69
C ALA A 152 -0.53 -2.87 -21.10
N LEU A 153 -0.46 -4.16 -20.74
CA LEU A 153 0.67 -5.05 -21.06
C LEU A 153 0.70 -5.46 -22.54
N SER A 154 -0.42 -5.39 -23.27
CA SER A 154 -0.40 -5.56 -24.72
C SER A 154 0.33 -4.42 -25.45
N ILE A 155 0.36 -3.22 -24.85
CA ILE A 155 1.04 -2.04 -25.34
C ILE A 155 2.50 -1.99 -24.83
N ASN A 156 2.70 -2.23 -23.53
CA ASN A 156 4.03 -2.28 -22.90
C ASN A 156 4.24 -3.60 -22.14
N PRO A 157 4.73 -4.67 -22.81
CA PRO A 157 4.81 -6.03 -22.26
C PRO A 157 5.81 -6.22 -21.12
N GLU A 158 6.72 -5.26 -20.91
CA GLU A 158 7.78 -5.33 -19.90
C GLU A 158 7.59 -4.34 -18.76
N ASN A 159 6.42 -3.70 -18.67
CA ASN A 159 6.13 -2.83 -17.55
C ASN A 159 6.05 -3.64 -16.25
N VAL A 160 7.10 -3.53 -15.43
CA VAL A 160 7.28 -4.28 -14.19
C VAL A 160 6.11 -4.06 -13.23
N ASN A 161 5.67 -2.81 -13.07
CA ASN A 161 4.57 -2.47 -12.15
C ASN A 161 3.26 -3.14 -12.60
N SER A 162 2.92 -3.02 -13.89
CA SER A 162 1.71 -3.66 -14.44
C SER A 162 1.74 -5.18 -14.32
N LEU A 163 2.92 -5.80 -14.48
CA LEU A 163 3.08 -7.24 -14.30
C LEU A 163 2.87 -7.66 -12.84
N ILE A 164 3.38 -6.88 -11.88
CA ILE A 164 3.18 -7.13 -10.45
C ILE A 164 1.70 -6.99 -10.10
N ASP A 165 1.07 -5.88 -10.52
CA ASP A 165 -0.33 -5.59 -10.19
C ASP A 165 -1.26 -6.63 -10.81
N LEU A 166 -1.05 -7.01 -12.08
CA LEU A 166 -1.78 -8.11 -12.70
C LEU A 166 -1.56 -9.44 -11.95
N GLY A 167 -0.34 -9.71 -11.51
CA GLY A 167 -0.03 -10.89 -10.71
C GLY A 167 -0.81 -10.88 -9.38
N ASN A 168 -0.87 -9.74 -8.70
CA ASN A 168 -1.64 -9.57 -7.48
C ASN A 168 -3.15 -9.75 -7.72
N VAL A 169 -3.68 -9.19 -8.81
CA VAL A 169 -5.09 -9.35 -9.21
C VAL A 169 -5.39 -10.83 -9.54
N CYS A 170 -4.54 -11.50 -10.31
CA CYS A 170 -4.69 -12.94 -10.58
C CYS A 170 -4.66 -13.76 -9.28
N PHE A 171 -3.79 -13.39 -8.31
CA PHE A 171 -3.74 -14.04 -7.00
C PHE A 171 -5.07 -13.88 -6.23
N LYS A 172 -5.67 -12.69 -6.27
CA LYS A 172 -6.99 -12.41 -5.67
C LYS A 172 -8.12 -13.17 -6.36
N LEU A 173 -8.00 -13.42 -7.65
CA LEU A 173 -8.94 -14.23 -8.44
C LEU A 173 -8.69 -15.74 -8.30
N TYR A 174 -7.78 -16.16 -7.43
CA TYR A 174 -7.38 -17.56 -7.23
C TYR A 174 -6.70 -18.21 -8.46
N GLU A 175 -6.25 -17.40 -9.42
CA GLU A 175 -5.49 -17.84 -10.61
C GLU A 175 -3.98 -17.93 -10.30
N TYR A 176 -3.62 -18.81 -9.36
CA TYR A 176 -2.28 -18.86 -8.77
C TYR A 176 -1.17 -19.20 -9.76
N GLU A 177 -1.43 -20.08 -10.74
CA GLU A 177 -0.46 -20.44 -11.79
C GLU A 177 -0.15 -19.24 -12.68
N THR A 178 -1.18 -18.44 -13.03
CA THR A 178 -1.02 -17.22 -13.83
C THR A 178 -0.23 -16.18 -13.03
N ALA A 179 -0.59 -15.95 -11.77
CA ALA A 179 0.12 -15.04 -10.87
C ALA A 179 1.61 -15.44 -10.75
N LEU A 180 1.89 -16.71 -10.53
CA LEU A 180 3.26 -17.24 -10.44
C LEU A 180 4.07 -17.00 -11.73
N LYS A 181 3.47 -17.19 -12.91
CA LYS A 181 4.14 -16.90 -14.19
C LYS A 181 4.50 -15.43 -14.32
N LEU A 182 3.57 -14.53 -13.96
CA LEU A 182 3.78 -13.09 -14.01
C LEU A 182 4.89 -12.67 -13.04
N PHE A 183 4.85 -13.11 -11.79
CA PHE A 183 5.88 -12.80 -10.81
C PHE A 183 7.26 -13.35 -11.21
N LYS A 184 7.33 -14.58 -11.77
CA LYS A 184 8.59 -15.11 -12.31
C LYS A 184 9.13 -14.29 -13.48
N LYS A 185 8.24 -13.78 -14.36
CA LYS A 185 8.65 -12.85 -15.42
C LYS A 185 9.25 -11.57 -14.85
N VAL A 186 8.60 -10.99 -13.83
CA VAL A 186 9.14 -9.80 -13.12
C VAL A 186 10.49 -10.11 -12.47
N PHE A 187 10.62 -11.27 -11.83
CA PHE A 187 11.87 -11.66 -11.16
C PHE A 187 13.05 -11.83 -12.13
N VAL A 188 12.79 -12.14 -13.40
CA VAL A 188 13.81 -12.14 -14.45
C VAL A 188 14.19 -10.71 -14.84
N LEU A 189 13.22 -9.79 -14.91
CA LEU A 189 13.45 -8.38 -15.28
C LEU A 189 14.09 -7.57 -14.14
N ALA A 190 13.76 -7.90 -12.90
CA ALA A 190 14.21 -7.21 -11.69
C ALA A 190 14.56 -8.24 -10.59
N PRO A 191 15.72 -8.91 -10.67
CA PRO A 191 16.09 -10.03 -9.79
C PRO A 191 16.39 -9.60 -8.34
N ASP A 192 16.61 -8.32 -8.09
CA ASP A 192 16.89 -7.77 -6.76
C ASP A 192 15.61 -7.29 -6.03
N ASN A 193 14.44 -7.53 -6.60
CA ASN A 193 13.17 -7.14 -5.99
C ASN A 193 12.71 -8.20 -4.97
N ASP A 194 12.91 -7.90 -3.67
CA ASP A 194 12.53 -8.79 -2.56
C ASP A 194 11.02 -9.02 -2.49
N MET A 195 10.21 -7.99 -2.81
CA MET A 195 8.74 -8.11 -2.82
C MET A 195 8.27 -9.16 -3.82
N VAL A 196 8.86 -9.20 -5.00
CA VAL A 196 8.48 -10.17 -6.04
C VAL A 196 8.88 -11.59 -5.63
N ALA A 197 10.05 -11.76 -5.00
CA ALA A 197 10.45 -13.05 -4.46
C ALA A 197 9.44 -13.54 -3.39
N VAL A 198 8.96 -12.65 -2.52
CA VAL A 198 7.91 -12.94 -1.53
C VAL A 198 6.58 -13.29 -2.24
N CYS A 199 6.18 -12.56 -3.29
CA CYS A 199 4.96 -12.86 -4.05
C CYS A 199 5.02 -14.26 -4.69
N ILE A 200 6.17 -14.64 -5.26
CA ILE A 200 6.41 -16.00 -5.79
C ILE A 200 6.26 -17.04 -4.67
N ALA A 201 6.92 -16.80 -3.53
CA ALA A 201 6.88 -17.71 -2.39
C ALA A 201 5.45 -17.88 -1.84
N ASN A 202 4.69 -16.80 -1.73
CA ASN A 202 3.28 -16.84 -1.30
C ASN A 202 2.40 -17.64 -2.28
N ALA A 203 2.57 -17.44 -3.60
CA ALA A 203 1.84 -18.21 -4.60
C ALA A 203 2.17 -19.71 -4.48
N LEU A 204 3.44 -20.07 -4.33
CA LEU A 204 3.89 -21.45 -4.13
C LEU A 204 3.39 -22.04 -2.80
N THR A 205 3.26 -21.23 -1.76
CA THR A 205 2.68 -21.66 -0.47
C THR A 205 1.23 -22.10 -0.65
N VAL A 206 0.42 -21.29 -1.32
CA VAL A 206 -0.98 -21.63 -1.60
C VAL A 206 -1.09 -22.85 -2.51
N MET A 207 -0.20 -22.99 -3.48
CA MET A 207 -0.09 -24.16 -4.37
C MET A 207 0.51 -25.40 -3.68
N LYS A 208 0.86 -25.29 -2.39
CA LYS A 208 1.43 -26.36 -1.56
C LYS A 208 2.81 -26.88 -2.02
N ASP A 209 3.56 -26.11 -2.78
CA ASP A 209 4.96 -26.41 -3.12
C ASP A 209 5.91 -25.82 -2.07
N ARG A 210 6.06 -26.54 -0.93
CA ARG A 210 6.89 -26.15 0.20
C ARG A 210 8.34 -25.87 -0.21
N ALA A 211 8.92 -26.76 -1.01
CA ALA A 211 10.35 -26.69 -1.31
C ALA A 211 10.70 -25.41 -2.09
N GLN A 212 9.94 -25.10 -3.13
CA GLN A 212 10.14 -23.86 -3.87
C GLN A 212 9.74 -22.63 -3.08
N ALA A 213 8.63 -22.66 -2.31
CA ALA A 213 8.22 -21.54 -1.48
C ALA A 213 9.33 -21.12 -0.52
N PHE A 214 9.90 -22.06 0.21
CA PHE A 214 10.98 -21.78 1.17
C PHE A 214 12.24 -21.29 0.47
N ALA A 215 12.62 -21.86 -0.67
CA ALA A 215 13.76 -21.39 -1.45
C ALA A 215 13.62 -19.93 -1.90
N TYR A 216 12.40 -19.48 -2.27
CA TYR A 216 12.17 -18.09 -2.63
C TYR A 216 12.13 -17.16 -1.41
N PHE A 217 11.64 -17.58 -0.24
CA PHE A 217 11.79 -16.82 1.00
C PHE A 217 13.26 -16.66 1.40
N GLU A 218 14.05 -17.74 1.37
CA GLU A 218 15.50 -17.67 1.62
C GLU A 218 16.18 -16.72 0.63
N LYS A 219 15.81 -16.76 -0.64
CA LYS A 219 16.30 -15.81 -1.62
C LYS A 219 15.92 -14.37 -1.25
N ALA A 220 14.66 -14.10 -0.86
CA ALA A 220 14.23 -12.78 -0.44
C ALA A 220 15.03 -12.25 0.76
N LEU A 221 15.39 -13.11 1.72
CA LEU A 221 16.25 -12.75 2.86
C LEU A 221 17.68 -12.33 2.47
N THR A 222 18.16 -12.73 1.28
CA THR A 222 19.47 -12.29 0.78
C THR A 222 19.43 -10.95 0.07
N LEU A 223 18.25 -10.43 -0.23
CA LEU A 223 18.06 -9.17 -0.93
C LEU A 223 18.00 -8.00 0.07
N LYS A 224 18.30 -6.78 -0.42
CA LYS A 224 18.30 -5.57 0.41
C LYS A 224 16.90 -4.94 0.44
N GLY A 225 15.95 -5.62 1.09
CA GLY A 225 14.57 -5.18 1.17
C GLY A 225 14.02 -5.10 2.58
N ASP A 226 12.71 -5.18 2.72
CA ASP A 226 12.00 -5.18 4.01
C ASP A 226 12.08 -6.56 4.68
N LEU A 227 13.19 -6.83 5.37
CA LEU A 227 13.42 -8.10 6.07
C LEU A 227 12.30 -8.43 7.08
N TYR A 228 11.73 -7.42 7.76
CA TYR A 228 10.63 -7.64 8.68
C TYR A 228 9.46 -8.34 7.98
N ARG A 229 9.04 -7.79 6.84
CA ARG A 229 7.95 -8.36 6.05
C ARG A 229 8.30 -9.75 5.51
N VAL A 230 9.54 -9.96 5.05
CA VAL A 230 9.97 -11.26 4.56
C VAL A 230 9.85 -12.31 5.66
N TYR A 231 10.32 -12.02 6.88
CA TYR A 231 10.22 -12.94 8.02
C TYR A 231 8.77 -13.24 8.40
N ILE A 232 7.89 -12.23 8.40
CA ILE A 232 6.44 -12.42 8.67
C ILE A 232 5.81 -13.35 7.62
N CYS A 233 6.02 -13.08 6.33
CA CYS A 233 5.44 -13.88 5.25
C CYS A 233 5.99 -15.33 5.27
N TYR A 234 7.29 -15.49 5.55
CA TYR A 234 7.89 -16.80 5.67
C TYR A 234 7.36 -17.59 6.88
N ALA A 235 7.18 -16.91 8.02
CA ALA A 235 6.60 -17.53 9.21
C ALA A 235 5.14 -17.98 8.98
N ILE A 236 4.33 -17.16 8.30
CA ILE A 236 2.96 -17.54 7.89
C ILE A 236 3.00 -18.78 6.99
N SER A 237 3.88 -18.80 6.00
CA SER A 237 4.06 -19.95 5.11
C SER A 237 4.49 -21.21 5.87
N ALA A 238 5.44 -21.09 6.81
CA ALA A 238 5.88 -22.19 7.65
C ALA A 238 4.73 -22.73 8.53
N THR A 239 3.86 -21.85 9.04
CA THR A 239 2.64 -22.22 9.79
C THR A 239 1.68 -23.01 8.91
N GLU A 240 1.44 -22.59 7.67
CA GLU A 240 0.62 -23.30 6.69
C GLU A 240 1.12 -24.72 6.37
N PHE A 241 2.43 -24.89 6.36
CA PHE A 241 3.08 -26.20 6.23
C PHE A 241 3.24 -26.94 7.55
N LYS A 242 2.68 -26.42 8.65
CA LYS A 242 2.74 -27.00 10.00
C LYS A 242 4.15 -27.15 10.55
N ASP A 243 5.11 -26.38 10.01
CA ASP A 243 6.46 -26.28 10.57
C ASP A 243 6.50 -25.22 11.68
N TYR A 244 5.83 -25.52 12.77
CA TYR A 244 5.61 -24.58 13.89
C TYR A 244 6.92 -24.17 14.57
N LYS A 245 7.94 -25.04 14.53
CA LYS A 245 9.26 -24.71 15.08
C LYS A 245 9.95 -23.62 14.23
N LEU A 246 9.92 -23.76 12.91
CA LEU A 246 10.45 -22.76 12.01
C LEU A 246 9.63 -21.47 12.08
N ALA A 247 8.29 -21.58 12.09
CA ALA A 247 7.40 -20.41 12.16
C ALA A 247 7.69 -19.57 13.41
N ARG A 248 7.83 -20.20 14.59
CA ARG A 248 8.20 -19.52 15.83
C ARG A 248 9.51 -18.75 15.69
N ALA A 249 10.56 -19.42 15.23
CA ALA A 249 11.89 -18.80 15.07
C ALA A 249 11.86 -17.60 14.12
N LEU A 250 11.05 -17.67 13.05
CA LEU A 250 10.92 -16.58 12.08
C LEU A 250 10.12 -15.39 12.65
N TYR A 251 9.05 -15.61 13.42
CA TYR A 251 8.34 -14.54 14.12
C TYR A 251 9.25 -13.87 15.18
N GLU A 252 10.03 -14.64 15.92
CA GLU A 252 11.01 -14.12 16.88
C GLU A 252 12.04 -13.22 16.16
N LYS A 253 12.51 -13.61 14.97
CA LYS A 253 13.39 -12.77 14.13
C LYS A 253 12.70 -11.49 13.64
N ALA A 254 11.43 -11.55 13.26
CA ALA A 254 10.68 -10.34 12.91
C ALA A 254 10.60 -9.36 14.10
N ILE A 255 10.32 -9.87 15.30
CA ILE A 255 10.30 -9.07 16.54
C ILE A 255 11.65 -8.44 16.83
N GLU A 256 12.77 -9.19 16.68
CA GLU A 256 14.13 -8.66 16.84
C GLU A 256 14.41 -7.48 15.89
N ILE A 257 13.95 -7.57 14.63
CA ILE A 257 14.16 -6.51 13.62
C ILE A 257 13.33 -5.27 13.93
N ASN A 258 12.06 -5.45 14.30
CA ASN A 258 11.20 -4.31 14.61
C ASN A 258 10.29 -4.59 15.82
N PRO A 259 10.80 -4.38 17.04
CA PRO A 259 10.04 -4.63 18.28
C PRO A 259 8.90 -3.64 18.52
N LYS A 260 8.75 -2.61 17.66
CA LYS A 260 7.69 -1.61 17.77
C LYS A 260 6.47 -1.92 16.90
N LYS A 261 6.42 -3.07 16.25
CA LYS A 261 5.27 -3.54 15.50
C LYS A 261 4.53 -4.63 16.26
N ALA A 262 3.23 -4.40 16.54
CA ALA A 262 2.40 -5.30 17.33
C ALA A 262 2.03 -6.60 16.60
N ASP A 263 1.96 -6.55 15.27
CA ASP A 263 1.52 -7.67 14.42
C ASP A 263 2.38 -8.94 14.60
N ALA A 264 3.72 -8.80 14.69
CA ALA A 264 4.60 -9.96 14.90
C ALA A 264 4.34 -10.66 16.25
N TYR A 265 4.15 -9.89 17.32
CA TYR A 265 3.79 -10.44 18.63
C TYR A 265 2.44 -11.16 18.61
N MET A 266 1.45 -10.55 17.95
CA MET A 266 0.11 -11.11 17.81
C MET A 266 0.12 -12.40 16.99
N LEU A 267 0.86 -12.46 15.89
CA LEU A 267 1.00 -13.66 15.05
C LEU A 267 1.73 -14.79 15.78
N LEU A 268 2.79 -14.45 16.54
CA LEU A 268 3.47 -15.42 17.38
C LEU A 268 2.54 -15.94 18.50
N ALA A 269 1.77 -15.05 19.13
CA ALA A 269 0.81 -15.44 20.14
C ALA A 269 -0.26 -16.40 19.57
N ASN A 270 -0.79 -16.12 18.37
CA ASN A 270 -1.73 -17.00 17.68
C ASN A 270 -1.12 -18.38 17.41
N LEU A 271 0.14 -18.44 16.96
CA LEU A 271 0.87 -19.68 16.74
C LEU A 271 1.01 -20.47 18.05
N LEU A 272 1.40 -19.82 19.14
CA LEU A 272 1.58 -20.42 20.45
C LEU A 272 0.28 -20.94 21.01
N ALA A 273 -0.81 -20.18 20.91
CA ALA A 273 -2.15 -20.63 21.32
C ALA A 273 -2.60 -21.86 20.51
N GLY A 274 -2.36 -21.87 19.20
CA GLY A 274 -2.70 -23.02 18.34
C GLY A 274 -1.83 -24.25 18.53
N THR A 275 -0.74 -24.14 19.28
CA THR A 275 0.20 -25.23 19.62
C THR A 275 0.22 -25.57 21.11
N ASP A 276 -0.85 -25.24 21.84
CA ASP A 276 -1.07 -25.51 23.26
C ASP A 276 -0.07 -24.85 24.23
N ASN A 277 0.63 -23.82 23.76
CA ASN A 277 1.55 -23.02 24.58
C ASN A 277 0.83 -21.76 25.11
N ILE A 278 -0.31 -21.96 25.82
CA ILE A 278 -1.26 -20.89 26.16
C ILE A 278 -0.61 -19.78 27.02
N LYS A 279 0.21 -20.13 28.00
CA LYS A 279 0.85 -19.13 28.88
C LYS A 279 1.79 -18.21 28.14
N GLU A 280 2.61 -18.76 27.23
CA GLU A 280 3.48 -17.95 26.39
C GLU A 280 2.67 -17.08 25.42
N SER A 281 1.54 -17.59 24.89
CA SER A 281 0.68 -16.80 24.01
C SER A 281 0.09 -15.58 24.73
N ILE A 282 -0.34 -15.72 26.00
CA ILE A 282 -0.81 -14.63 26.85
C ILE A 282 0.28 -13.55 26.99
N ASP A 283 1.53 -13.96 27.22
CA ASP A 283 2.64 -13.01 27.35
C ASP A 283 2.87 -12.26 26.04
N MET A 284 2.79 -12.92 24.89
CA MET A 284 2.95 -12.28 23.59
C MET A 284 1.80 -11.32 23.26
N TYR A 285 0.54 -11.65 23.56
CA TYR A 285 -0.57 -10.70 23.42
C TYR A 285 -0.39 -9.48 24.32
N LYS A 286 0.09 -9.64 25.54
CA LYS A 286 0.42 -8.52 26.44
C LYS A 286 1.53 -7.64 25.86
N GLN A 287 2.54 -8.24 25.21
CA GLN A 287 3.57 -7.45 24.50
C GLN A 287 2.97 -6.68 23.30
N ALA A 288 2.12 -7.31 22.50
CA ALA A 288 1.40 -6.64 21.42
C ALA A 288 0.61 -5.42 21.93
N LEU A 289 -0.10 -5.55 23.05
CA LEU A 289 -0.87 -4.47 23.68
C LEU A 289 0.00 -3.37 24.32
N ARG A 290 1.24 -3.66 24.71
CA ARG A 290 2.19 -2.61 25.11
C ARG A 290 2.59 -1.72 23.92
N VAL A 291 2.65 -2.31 22.72
CA VAL A 291 2.97 -1.57 21.49
C VAL A 291 1.73 -0.83 20.97
N GLU A 292 0.57 -1.51 20.96
CA GLU A 292 -0.71 -0.96 20.49
C GLU A 292 -1.80 -1.13 21.55
N PRO A 293 -1.88 -0.19 22.53
CA PRO A 293 -2.80 -0.30 23.68
C PRO A 293 -4.29 -0.27 23.31
N ASN A 294 -4.65 0.26 22.14
CA ASN A 294 -6.04 0.42 21.72
C ASN A 294 -6.46 -0.64 20.65
N ASN A 295 -5.84 -1.81 20.63
CA ASN A 295 -6.18 -2.85 19.67
C ASN A 295 -7.23 -3.82 20.27
N SER A 296 -8.51 -3.60 19.93
CA SER A 296 -9.64 -4.40 20.44
C SER A 296 -9.55 -5.87 20.06
N GLN A 297 -9.03 -6.20 18.88
CA GLN A 297 -8.84 -7.58 18.42
C GLN A 297 -7.82 -8.32 19.30
N THR A 298 -6.71 -7.66 19.63
CA THR A 298 -5.70 -8.26 20.51
C THR A 298 -6.24 -8.49 21.93
N TYR A 299 -7.08 -7.59 22.45
CA TYR A 299 -7.77 -7.85 23.74
C TYR A 299 -8.72 -9.02 23.65
N ALA A 300 -9.49 -9.18 22.58
CA ALA A 300 -10.38 -10.33 22.40
C ALA A 300 -9.61 -11.65 22.34
N LEU A 301 -8.48 -11.68 21.59
CA LEU A 301 -7.59 -12.84 21.52
C LEU A 301 -6.92 -13.16 22.88
N LEU A 302 -6.51 -12.13 23.63
CA LEU A 302 -6.01 -12.28 25.00
C LEU A 302 -7.09 -12.87 25.92
N GLY A 303 -8.33 -12.41 25.77
CA GLY A 303 -9.48 -12.97 26.50
C GLY A 303 -9.69 -14.44 26.20
N SER A 304 -9.64 -14.83 24.93
CA SER A 304 -9.70 -16.24 24.51
C SER A 304 -8.56 -17.06 25.11
N ALA A 305 -7.34 -16.53 25.11
CA ALA A 305 -6.18 -17.24 25.68
C ALA A 305 -6.30 -17.41 27.20
N HIS A 306 -6.77 -16.39 27.94
CA HIS A 306 -7.05 -16.52 29.36
C HIS A 306 -8.17 -17.52 29.66
N TYR A 307 -9.22 -17.56 28.82
CA TYR A 307 -10.29 -18.55 28.94
C TYR A 307 -9.77 -20.00 28.76
N LEU A 308 -8.89 -20.20 27.77
CA LEU A 308 -8.22 -21.50 27.55
C LEU A 308 -7.28 -21.89 28.70
N ASP A 309 -6.65 -20.92 29.38
CA ASP A 309 -5.82 -21.17 30.59
C ASP A 309 -6.69 -21.35 31.87
N ASN A 310 -8.02 -21.36 31.71
CA ASN A 310 -8.99 -21.43 32.80
C ASN A 310 -8.94 -20.23 33.78
N ASP A 311 -8.39 -19.10 33.33
CA ASP A 311 -8.38 -17.82 34.07
C ASP A 311 -9.57 -16.98 33.62
N ILE A 312 -10.77 -17.39 34.09
CA ILE A 312 -12.05 -16.79 33.64
C ILE A 312 -12.13 -15.32 34.03
N GLU A 313 -11.56 -14.93 35.19
CA GLU A 313 -11.57 -13.53 35.65
C GLU A 313 -10.81 -12.60 34.67
N GLN A 314 -9.61 -13.01 34.27
CA GLN A 314 -8.81 -12.23 33.30
C GLN A 314 -9.43 -12.27 31.89
N ALA A 315 -10.08 -13.37 31.52
CA ALA A 315 -10.83 -13.46 30.26
C ALA A 315 -11.96 -12.41 30.22
N VAL A 316 -12.75 -12.30 31.27
CA VAL A 316 -13.81 -11.28 31.42
C VAL A 316 -13.23 -9.87 31.33
N ALA A 317 -12.12 -9.61 32.02
CA ALA A 317 -11.46 -8.30 32.01
C ALA A 317 -10.98 -7.92 30.58
N ALA A 318 -10.36 -8.85 29.87
CA ALA A 318 -9.87 -8.64 28.51
C ALA A 318 -11.01 -8.40 27.50
N TYR A 319 -12.08 -9.20 27.52
CA TYR A 319 -13.24 -8.96 26.64
C TYR A 319 -13.96 -7.63 26.96
N ARG A 320 -14.03 -7.24 28.23
CA ARG A 320 -14.57 -5.92 28.61
C ARG A 320 -13.74 -4.80 28.00
N ALA A 321 -12.41 -4.92 28.00
CA ALA A 321 -11.53 -3.96 27.35
C ALA A 321 -11.75 -3.93 25.82
N ALA A 322 -11.88 -5.08 25.17
CA ALA A 322 -12.19 -5.16 23.74
C ALA A 322 -13.50 -4.43 23.38
N ILE A 323 -14.56 -4.65 24.17
CA ILE A 323 -15.87 -3.98 23.97
C ILE A 323 -15.77 -2.47 24.24
N SER A 324 -14.98 -2.04 25.22
CA SER A 324 -14.83 -0.60 25.51
C SER A 324 -14.18 0.17 24.36
N ILE A 325 -13.31 -0.50 23.59
CA ILE A 325 -12.63 0.06 22.40
C ILE A 325 -13.53 -0.05 21.15
N SER A 326 -14.24 -1.15 21.00
CA SER A 326 -15.11 -1.42 19.85
C SER A 326 -16.54 -1.81 20.33
N PRO A 327 -17.34 -0.81 20.79
CA PRO A 327 -18.64 -1.07 21.40
C PRO A 327 -19.69 -1.62 20.42
N ASP A 328 -19.52 -1.42 19.13
CA ASP A 328 -20.44 -1.87 18.08
C ASP A 328 -20.12 -3.30 17.56
N ASN A 329 -19.12 -3.97 18.13
CA ASN A 329 -18.77 -5.33 17.74
C ASN A 329 -19.65 -6.35 18.50
N ASP A 330 -20.66 -6.88 17.81
CA ASP A 330 -21.59 -7.86 18.35
C ASP A 330 -20.93 -9.19 18.76
N GLU A 331 -19.89 -9.61 18.04
CA GLU A 331 -19.16 -10.84 18.33
C GLU A 331 -18.49 -10.77 19.71
N TYR A 332 -17.82 -9.65 20.02
CA TYR A 332 -17.18 -9.46 21.33
C TYR A 332 -18.20 -9.46 22.47
N ARG A 333 -19.38 -8.85 22.25
CA ARG A 333 -20.47 -8.85 23.23
C ARG A 333 -21.05 -10.24 23.47
N LEU A 334 -21.21 -11.01 22.39
CA LEU A 334 -21.71 -12.39 22.48
C LEU A 334 -20.75 -13.26 23.28
N ILE A 335 -19.45 -13.26 22.92
CA ILE A 335 -18.44 -14.06 23.63
C ILE A 335 -18.34 -13.62 25.09
N TYR A 336 -18.30 -12.30 25.34
CA TYR A 336 -18.28 -11.77 26.71
C TYR A 336 -19.47 -12.30 27.56
N SER A 337 -20.66 -12.34 26.98
CA SER A 337 -21.85 -12.83 27.73
C SER A 337 -21.71 -14.28 28.16
N HIS A 338 -21.18 -15.15 27.30
CA HIS A 338 -20.91 -16.56 27.64
C HIS A 338 -19.82 -16.66 28.70
N VAL A 339 -18.71 -15.98 28.56
CA VAL A 339 -17.62 -16.02 29.54
C VAL A 339 -18.07 -15.44 30.89
N MET A 340 -18.95 -14.43 30.90
CA MET A 340 -19.55 -13.89 32.14
C MET A 340 -20.50 -14.89 32.81
N GLU A 341 -21.26 -15.67 32.06
CA GLU A 341 -22.11 -16.71 32.59
C GLU A 341 -21.28 -17.80 33.32
N ASP A 342 -20.18 -18.24 32.67
CA ASP A 342 -19.23 -19.18 33.27
C ASP A 342 -18.54 -18.60 34.51
N TYR A 343 -18.19 -17.32 34.49
CA TYR A 343 -17.63 -16.61 35.65
C TYR A 343 -18.60 -16.60 36.82
N VAL A 344 -19.87 -16.25 36.58
CA VAL A 344 -20.91 -16.24 37.65
C VAL A 344 -21.13 -17.63 38.20
N ASN A 345 -21.16 -18.67 37.37
CA ASN A 345 -21.31 -20.05 37.79
C ASN A 345 -20.11 -20.54 38.63
N SER A 346 -18.89 -20.16 38.25
CA SER A 346 -17.67 -20.51 38.99
C SER A 346 -17.64 -19.88 40.39
N VAL A 347 -18.11 -18.63 40.53
CA VAL A 347 -18.17 -17.92 41.82
C VAL A 347 -19.27 -18.50 42.73
N ARG A 348 -20.41 -18.92 42.17
CA ARG A 348 -21.49 -19.55 42.93
C ARG A 348 -21.09 -20.93 43.44
N GLY A 349 -20.43 -21.75 42.61
CA GLY A 349 -19.99 -23.11 43.04
C GLY A 349 -18.81 -23.10 44.02
N GLN A 350 -18.19 -21.97 44.30
CA GLN A 350 -17.18 -21.81 45.37
C GLN A 350 -17.79 -21.44 46.74
N ASN A 351 -19.07 -21.04 46.75
CA ASN A 351 -19.78 -20.60 47.97
C ASN A 351 -20.74 -21.66 48.51
N ASP A 352 -20.90 -22.78 47.80
CA ASP A 352 -21.61 -23.98 48.23
C ASP A 352 -20.61 -25.07 48.68
#